data_0b3eed135c9940440d0ac8ad749b9c47
#
_entry.id   0b3eed135c9940440d0ac8ad749b9c47
#
_cell.length_a   1.000
_cell.length_b   1.000
_cell.length_c   1.000
_cell.angle_alpha   90.00
_cell.angle_beta   90.00
_cell.angle_gamma   90.00
#
_symmetry.space_group_name_H-M   'P 1'
#
loop_
_entity.id
_entity.type
_entity.pdbx_description
1 polymer ?
#
loop_
_entity_poly.entity_id
_entity_poly.type
_entity_poly.pdbx_seq_one_letter_code
_entity_poly.pdbx_strand_id
1 'polypeptide(L)'
;MLPSSVAGDTHYASLWVRHGLERQLALLEVAFLLYYGRLSPSAAFLADILECGHRTQFGQRQANASLFDADAHAKCRCIRDLLLFLAIECLNLEAALDVVPEGIAAPDDAALAPLATDPDALERCLVQLEKAASDVAYAPLLLSFALVLRRLDEVGSHTPLEPRLAATLDVVDHGPQIWRRLLQGAFDPSMQLFDTLHSLVTSPLLRTATRALGASNLSALAYRAVFKGLLLTITELVQPEYLPDLDPLVDLWCLTFRAMPGDVPDGIAALCTQFWTQDIQYPTRASLLETVRRRFPASFLPLVRLAHALSGTAPDAPSPDTVTAMMNALAHVPSVALILPLSLIHI
;
A
#
# COMPACT_ATOMS: atom_id res chain seq x y z
N MET A 1 -30.25 5.91 -9.07
CA MET A 1 -31.70 5.64 -8.86
C MET A 1 -32.10 4.48 -9.73
N LEU A 2 -33.01 3.61 -9.23
CA LEU A 2 -33.60 2.56 -10.05
C LEU A 2 -34.56 3.19 -11.06
N PRO A 3 -34.54 2.79 -12.36
CA PRO A 3 -35.56 3.18 -13.31
C PRO A 3 -36.93 2.70 -12.86
N SER A 4 -37.97 3.48 -13.12
CA SER A 4 -39.35 3.14 -12.73
C SER A 4 -39.80 1.80 -13.33
N SER A 5 -39.32 1.45 -14.51
CA SER A 5 -39.58 0.17 -15.18
C SER A 5 -38.96 -1.05 -14.46
N VAL A 6 -37.99 -0.85 -13.57
CA VAL A 6 -37.26 -1.92 -12.86
C VAL A 6 -37.68 -1.98 -11.39
N ALA A 7 -38.19 -0.88 -10.83
CA ALA A 7 -38.53 -0.75 -9.42
C ALA A 7 -39.63 -1.71 -8.92
N GLY A 8 -40.47 -2.24 -9.84
CA GLY A 8 -41.54 -3.17 -9.50
C GLY A 8 -41.16 -4.65 -9.41
N ASP A 9 -39.93 -5.02 -9.86
CA ASP A 9 -39.48 -6.38 -9.88
C ASP A 9 -38.12 -6.48 -9.13
N THR A 10 -38.13 -7.18 -7.99
CA THR A 10 -36.96 -7.32 -7.12
C THR A 10 -35.78 -8.04 -7.80
N HIS A 11 -36.06 -8.97 -8.71
CA HIS A 11 -35.03 -9.69 -9.45
C HIS A 11 -34.31 -8.75 -10.43
N TYR A 12 -35.04 -8.03 -11.25
CA TYR A 12 -34.44 -7.04 -12.17
C TYR A 12 -33.79 -5.88 -11.42
N ALA A 13 -34.32 -5.48 -10.27
CA ALA A 13 -33.73 -4.45 -9.43
C ALA A 13 -32.36 -4.89 -8.88
N SER A 14 -32.22 -6.14 -8.42
CA SER A 14 -30.92 -6.67 -7.94
C SER A 14 -29.91 -6.81 -9.07
N LEU A 15 -30.31 -7.26 -10.26
CA LEU A 15 -29.43 -7.30 -11.43
C LEU A 15 -28.95 -5.91 -11.85
N TRP A 16 -29.84 -4.91 -11.83
CA TRP A 16 -29.49 -3.51 -12.13
C TRP A 16 -28.45 -2.97 -11.15
N VAL A 17 -28.66 -3.22 -9.86
CA VAL A 17 -27.71 -2.81 -8.81
C VAL A 17 -26.35 -3.48 -9.02
N ARG A 18 -26.33 -4.79 -9.26
CA ARG A 18 -25.10 -5.56 -9.52
C ARG A 18 -24.33 -5.00 -10.71
N HIS A 19 -25.03 -4.76 -11.83
CA HIS A 19 -24.42 -4.17 -13.02
C HIS A 19 -23.88 -2.75 -12.76
N GLY A 20 -24.59 -1.95 -11.94
CA GLY A 20 -24.13 -0.64 -11.50
C GLY A 20 -22.81 -0.70 -10.72
N LEU A 21 -22.66 -1.68 -9.81
CA LEU A 21 -21.44 -1.89 -9.06
C LEU A 21 -20.28 -2.39 -9.95
N GLU A 22 -20.56 -3.30 -10.88
CA GLU A 22 -19.58 -3.77 -11.88
C GLU A 22 -19.04 -2.62 -12.74
N ARG A 23 -19.92 -1.73 -13.17
CA ARG A 23 -19.54 -0.54 -13.92
C ARG A 23 -18.68 0.41 -13.09
N GLN A 24 -19.02 0.61 -11.80
CA GLN A 24 -18.19 1.43 -10.90
C GLN A 24 -16.80 0.82 -10.74
N LEU A 25 -16.70 -0.48 -10.50
CA LEU A 25 -15.41 -1.19 -10.41
C LEU A 25 -14.57 -1.02 -11.68
N ALA A 26 -15.16 -1.26 -12.85
CA ALA A 26 -14.46 -1.14 -14.12
C ALA A 26 -13.95 0.29 -14.37
N LEU A 27 -14.72 1.31 -14.04
CA LEU A 27 -14.29 2.71 -14.18
C LEU A 27 -13.17 3.07 -13.21
N LEU A 28 -13.24 2.59 -11.97
CA LEU A 28 -12.18 2.80 -10.98
C LEU A 28 -10.90 2.06 -11.36
N GLU A 29 -11.00 0.85 -11.91
CA GLU A 29 -9.83 0.10 -12.40
C GLU A 29 -9.15 0.84 -13.56
N VAL A 30 -9.92 1.38 -14.51
CA VAL A 30 -9.37 2.21 -15.59
C VAL A 30 -8.69 3.45 -15.02
N ALA A 31 -9.33 4.14 -14.06
CA ALA A 31 -8.74 5.30 -13.41
C ALA A 31 -7.42 4.94 -12.70
N PHE A 32 -7.41 3.85 -11.94
CA PHE A 32 -6.20 3.37 -11.27
C PHE A 32 -5.06 3.09 -12.26
N LEU A 33 -5.32 2.32 -13.32
CA LEU A 33 -4.30 1.96 -14.32
C LEU A 33 -3.75 3.18 -15.08
N LEU A 34 -4.60 4.20 -15.31
CA LEU A 34 -4.16 5.46 -15.90
C LEU A 34 -3.16 6.20 -15.00
N TYR A 35 -3.45 6.31 -13.70
CA TYR A 35 -2.55 6.97 -12.75
C TYR A 35 -1.30 6.12 -12.45
N TYR A 36 -1.44 4.83 -12.30
CA TYR A 36 -0.32 3.90 -12.09
C TYR A 36 0.71 3.92 -13.23
N GLY A 37 0.29 4.05 -14.47
CA GLY A 37 1.22 3.85 -15.59
C GLY A 37 1.41 5.05 -16.51
N ARG A 38 0.62 6.12 -16.43
CA ARG A 38 0.56 7.14 -17.48
C ARG A 38 0.40 8.57 -17.01
N LEU A 39 -0.34 8.81 -15.96
CA LEU A 39 -0.68 10.16 -15.52
C LEU A 39 0.01 10.47 -14.21
N SER A 40 0.58 11.66 -14.12
CA SER A 40 1.01 12.19 -12.82
C SER A 40 -0.22 12.71 -12.08
N PRO A 41 -0.51 12.22 -10.87
CA PRO A 41 -1.63 12.70 -10.09
C PRO A 41 -1.38 14.16 -9.67
N SER A 42 -2.45 14.96 -9.63
CA SER A 42 -2.40 16.29 -9.02
C SER A 42 -2.89 16.24 -7.57
N ALA A 43 -2.41 17.15 -6.73
CA ALA A 43 -2.90 17.29 -5.37
C ALA A 43 -4.41 17.59 -5.33
N ALA A 44 -4.91 18.38 -6.28
CA ALA A 44 -6.33 18.66 -6.42
C ALA A 44 -7.16 17.39 -6.67
N PHE A 45 -6.69 16.50 -7.55
CA PHE A 45 -7.37 15.23 -7.81
C PHE A 45 -7.38 14.32 -6.57
N LEU A 46 -6.28 14.29 -5.81
CA LEU A 46 -6.22 13.55 -4.55
C LEU A 46 -7.21 14.10 -3.52
N ALA A 47 -7.32 15.43 -3.39
CA ALA A 47 -8.32 16.05 -2.53
C ALA A 47 -9.75 15.68 -2.93
N ASP A 48 -10.04 15.64 -4.24
CA ASP A 48 -11.35 15.26 -4.78
C ASP A 48 -11.66 13.76 -4.49
N ILE A 49 -10.64 12.87 -4.58
CA ILE A 49 -10.78 11.45 -4.18
C ILE A 49 -11.13 11.33 -2.70
N LEU A 50 -10.44 12.07 -1.82
CA LEU A 50 -10.69 12.03 -0.38
C LEU A 50 -12.09 12.58 -0.04
N GLU A 51 -12.49 13.68 -0.67
CA GLU A 51 -13.83 14.24 -0.50
C GLU A 51 -14.91 13.25 -0.98
N CYS A 52 -14.71 12.63 -2.15
CA CYS A 52 -15.59 11.59 -2.65
C CYS A 52 -15.61 10.38 -1.69
N GLY A 53 -14.46 9.95 -1.22
CA GLY A 53 -14.31 8.87 -0.25
C GLY A 53 -15.08 9.15 1.04
N HIS A 54 -14.91 10.33 1.60
CA HIS A 54 -15.64 10.74 2.81
C HIS A 54 -17.17 10.75 2.58
N ARG A 55 -17.64 11.38 1.51
CA ARG A 55 -19.07 11.49 1.17
C ARG A 55 -19.73 10.13 0.93
N THR A 56 -18.99 9.19 0.34
CA THR A 56 -19.49 7.86 -0.05
C THR A 56 -19.10 6.77 0.94
N GLN A 57 -18.37 7.08 2.01
CA GLN A 57 -17.72 6.10 2.90
C GLN A 57 -16.91 5.08 2.08
N PHE A 58 -16.03 5.58 1.22
CA PHE A 58 -15.27 4.77 0.24
C PHE A 58 -16.16 3.80 -0.56
N GLY A 59 -17.27 4.31 -1.10
CA GLY A 59 -18.18 3.51 -1.92
C GLY A 59 -19.07 2.54 -1.15
N GLN A 60 -19.01 2.51 0.20
CA GLN A 60 -19.91 1.68 1.00
C GLN A 60 -21.32 2.26 1.07
N ARG A 61 -21.45 3.59 0.99
CA ARG A 61 -22.75 4.27 0.95
C ARG A 61 -23.31 4.24 -0.46
N GLN A 62 -24.00 3.16 -0.78
CA GLN A 62 -24.63 2.93 -2.08
C GLN A 62 -26.14 3.14 -2.02
N ALA A 63 -26.70 3.68 -3.12
CA ALA A 63 -28.13 3.68 -3.30
C ALA A 63 -28.65 2.22 -3.42
N ASN A 64 -29.82 1.96 -2.85
CA ASN A 64 -30.46 0.64 -2.91
C ASN A 64 -29.67 -0.50 -2.22
N ALA A 65 -28.93 -0.20 -1.16
CA ALA A 65 -28.20 -1.20 -0.38
C ALA A 65 -29.11 -2.32 0.19
N SER A 66 -30.40 -2.05 0.36
CA SER A 66 -31.39 -3.05 0.77
C SER A 66 -31.61 -4.19 -0.24
N LEU A 67 -31.13 -4.02 -1.48
CA LEU A 67 -31.20 -5.04 -2.55
C LEU A 67 -29.90 -5.83 -2.71
N PHE A 68 -28.92 -5.62 -1.83
CA PHE A 68 -27.63 -6.26 -1.94
C PHE A 68 -27.69 -7.72 -1.49
N ASP A 69 -27.20 -8.58 -2.35
CA ASP A 69 -26.83 -9.96 -2.03
C ASP A 69 -25.35 -10.04 -1.61
N ALA A 70 -24.87 -11.23 -1.31
CA ALA A 70 -23.48 -11.47 -0.90
C ALA A 70 -22.46 -11.01 -1.97
N ASP A 71 -22.78 -11.16 -3.26
CA ASP A 71 -21.93 -10.74 -4.37
C ASP A 71 -21.86 -9.21 -4.47
N ALA A 72 -23.00 -8.51 -4.33
CA ALA A 72 -23.06 -7.05 -4.30
C ALA A 72 -22.24 -6.48 -3.14
N HIS A 73 -22.34 -7.07 -1.94
CA HIS A 73 -21.50 -6.69 -0.81
C HIS A 73 -20.01 -6.93 -1.05
N ALA A 74 -19.64 -8.05 -1.72
CA ALA A 74 -18.26 -8.30 -2.11
C ALA A 74 -17.73 -7.24 -3.09
N LYS A 75 -18.55 -6.86 -4.10
CA LYS A 75 -18.21 -5.78 -5.04
C LYS A 75 -18.06 -4.43 -4.36
N CYS A 76 -18.90 -4.10 -3.37
CA CYS A 76 -18.72 -2.87 -2.58
C CYS A 76 -17.41 -2.86 -1.81
N ARG A 77 -16.99 -4.00 -1.23
CA ARG A 77 -15.67 -4.08 -0.59
C ARG A 77 -14.55 -3.86 -1.60
N CYS A 78 -14.63 -4.45 -2.80
CA CYS A 78 -13.67 -4.20 -3.86
C CYS A 78 -13.63 -2.73 -4.31
N ILE A 79 -14.79 -2.05 -4.38
CA ILE A 79 -14.86 -0.61 -4.68
C ILE A 79 -14.09 0.19 -3.61
N ARG A 80 -14.31 -0.13 -2.32
CA ARG A 80 -13.59 0.51 -1.21
C ARG A 80 -12.09 0.32 -1.34
N ASP A 81 -11.66 -0.93 -1.51
CA ASP A 81 -10.25 -1.29 -1.56
C ASP A 81 -9.57 -0.63 -2.77
N LEU A 82 -10.25 -0.57 -3.92
CA LEU A 82 -9.74 0.06 -5.13
C LEU A 82 -9.63 1.59 -4.99
N LEU A 83 -10.58 2.23 -4.32
CA LEU A 83 -10.48 3.67 -4.00
C LEU A 83 -9.31 3.96 -3.05
N LEU A 84 -9.06 3.08 -2.07
CA LEU A 84 -7.89 3.19 -1.19
C LEU A 84 -6.58 3.03 -1.97
N PHE A 85 -6.49 2.02 -2.84
CA PHE A 85 -5.31 1.83 -3.71
C PHE A 85 -5.09 3.03 -4.64
N LEU A 86 -6.14 3.57 -5.23
CA LEU A 86 -6.06 4.76 -6.08
C LEU A 86 -5.55 5.98 -5.29
N ALA A 87 -6.04 6.19 -4.07
CA ALA A 87 -5.60 7.29 -3.23
C ALA A 87 -4.14 7.12 -2.79
N ILE A 88 -3.72 5.90 -2.44
CA ILE A 88 -2.33 5.60 -2.06
C ILE A 88 -1.40 5.77 -3.27
N GLU A 89 -1.80 5.31 -4.46
CA GLU A 89 -1.03 5.51 -5.69
C GLU A 89 -0.85 7.00 -6.01
N CYS A 90 -1.91 7.80 -5.84
CA CYS A 90 -1.85 9.24 -6.06
C CYS A 90 -0.91 9.98 -5.09
N LEU A 91 -0.52 9.37 -3.97
CA LEU A 91 0.50 9.90 -3.06
C LEU A 91 1.93 9.67 -3.56
N ASN A 92 2.12 8.80 -4.55
CA ASN A 92 3.42 8.47 -5.15
C ASN A 92 4.50 8.13 -4.11
N LEU A 93 4.22 7.11 -3.28
CA LEU A 93 5.11 6.69 -2.19
C LEU A 93 6.49 6.27 -2.69
N GLU A 94 6.60 5.65 -3.88
CA GLU A 94 7.88 5.25 -4.46
C GLU A 94 8.76 6.47 -4.77
N ALA A 95 8.19 7.54 -5.34
CA ALA A 95 8.93 8.77 -5.56
C ALA A 95 9.36 9.42 -4.23
N ALA A 96 8.51 9.36 -3.20
CA ALA A 96 8.88 9.83 -1.87
C ALA A 96 10.06 9.06 -1.27
N LEU A 97 10.20 7.75 -1.57
CA LEU A 97 11.34 6.94 -1.13
C LEU A 97 12.63 7.29 -1.88
N ASP A 98 12.54 7.65 -3.16
CA ASP A 98 13.71 7.92 -4.01
C ASP A 98 14.33 9.30 -3.75
N VAL A 99 13.67 10.17 -3.01
CA VAL A 99 14.22 11.46 -2.60
C VAL A 99 15.28 11.24 -1.52
N VAL A 100 16.55 11.39 -1.91
CA VAL A 100 17.68 11.28 -0.98
C VAL A 100 17.90 12.62 -0.27
N PRO A 101 17.97 12.67 1.07
CA PRO A 101 18.17 13.90 1.83
C PRO A 101 19.54 14.57 1.61
N GLU A 102 20.52 13.84 1.08
CA GLU A 102 21.91 14.29 0.97
C GLU A 102 22.25 14.76 -0.45
N GLY A 103 22.16 16.08 -0.70
CA GLY A 103 23.02 16.81 -1.64
C GLY A 103 23.14 16.37 -3.11
N ILE A 104 22.43 15.38 -3.56
CA ILE A 104 22.31 15.03 -4.97
C ILE A 104 21.25 15.96 -5.58
N ALA A 105 21.58 16.55 -6.71
CA ALA A 105 20.80 17.55 -7.44
C ALA A 105 19.30 17.32 -7.22
N ALA A 106 18.62 18.40 -6.80
CA ALA A 106 17.19 18.35 -6.55
C ALA A 106 16.53 17.50 -7.65
N PRO A 107 15.85 16.39 -7.30
CA PRO A 107 15.06 15.68 -8.28
C PRO A 107 14.15 16.71 -8.93
N ASP A 108 13.94 16.62 -10.23
CA ASP A 108 12.95 17.45 -10.92
C ASP A 108 11.74 17.59 -10.00
N ASP A 109 11.25 18.83 -9.80
CA ASP A 109 10.16 19.15 -8.86
C ASP A 109 8.92 18.22 -9.00
N ALA A 110 8.82 17.53 -10.12
CA ALA A 110 7.82 16.49 -10.40
C ALA A 110 8.00 15.19 -9.56
N ALA A 111 9.16 14.96 -8.96
CA ALA A 111 9.42 13.74 -8.17
C ALA A 111 8.94 13.87 -6.71
N LEU A 112 8.87 15.09 -6.17
CA LEU A 112 8.29 15.34 -4.88
C LEU A 112 6.77 15.34 -5.01
N ALA A 113 6.14 14.33 -4.53
CA ALA A 113 4.70 14.09 -4.41
C ALA A 113 3.78 15.26 -4.80
N PRO A 114 2.65 15.03 -5.43
CA PRO A 114 1.73 16.08 -5.88
C PRO A 114 1.38 17.10 -4.78
N LEU A 115 1.48 16.68 -3.51
CA LEU A 115 1.23 17.54 -2.35
C LEU A 115 2.26 18.66 -2.16
N ALA A 116 3.48 18.52 -2.68
CA ALA A 116 4.52 19.54 -2.54
C ALA A 116 4.28 20.78 -3.41
N THR A 117 3.48 20.65 -4.46
CA THR A 117 3.29 21.71 -5.46
C THR A 117 2.01 22.51 -5.29
N ASP A 118 1.08 22.05 -4.43
CA ASP A 118 -0.23 22.70 -4.24
C ASP A 118 -0.63 22.75 -2.75
N PRO A 119 -0.21 23.78 -2.01
CA PRO A 119 -0.55 23.95 -0.59
C PRO A 119 -2.06 24.02 -0.32
N ASP A 120 -2.85 24.62 -1.22
CA ASP A 120 -4.30 24.71 -1.05
C ASP A 120 -4.98 23.34 -1.15
N ALA A 121 -4.48 22.50 -2.06
CA ALA A 121 -4.96 21.10 -2.15
C ALA A 121 -4.50 20.27 -0.96
N LEU A 122 -3.28 20.46 -0.46
CA LEU A 122 -2.82 19.81 0.77
C LEU A 122 -3.73 20.16 1.95
N GLU A 123 -4.06 21.44 2.15
CA GLU A 123 -4.97 21.87 3.21
C GLU A 123 -6.34 21.20 3.08
N ARG A 124 -6.91 21.13 1.87
CA ARG A 124 -8.16 20.39 1.63
C ARG A 124 -8.04 18.91 1.99
N CYS A 125 -6.94 18.25 1.63
CA CYS A 125 -6.68 16.87 2.00
C CYS A 125 -6.69 16.69 3.52
N LEU A 126 -5.96 17.54 4.24
CA LEU A 126 -5.86 17.49 5.70
C LEU A 126 -7.21 17.66 6.38
N VAL A 127 -8.03 18.61 5.91
CA VAL A 127 -9.41 18.79 6.41
C VAL A 127 -10.26 17.51 6.22
N GLN A 128 -10.11 16.79 5.12
CA GLN A 128 -10.84 15.55 4.92
C GLN A 128 -10.32 14.42 5.81
N LEU A 129 -9.01 14.31 5.99
CA LEU A 129 -8.40 13.32 6.88
C LEU A 129 -8.79 13.55 8.35
N GLU A 130 -8.83 14.79 8.81
CA GLU A 130 -9.29 15.12 10.16
C GLU A 130 -10.76 14.74 10.41
N LYS A 131 -11.64 14.98 9.44
CA LYS A 131 -13.03 14.55 9.50
C LYS A 131 -13.18 13.02 9.56
N ALA A 132 -12.25 12.32 8.97
CA ALA A 132 -12.26 10.88 8.84
C ALA A 132 -11.43 10.15 9.91
N ALA A 133 -10.80 10.87 10.83
CA ALA A 133 -9.86 10.33 11.81
C ALA A 133 -10.45 9.26 12.77
N SER A 134 -11.76 9.09 12.80
CA SER A 134 -12.45 8.04 13.58
C SER A 134 -12.93 6.85 12.74
N ASP A 135 -12.74 6.88 11.43
CA ASP A 135 -13.16 5.80 10.53
C ASP A 135 -11.98 4.87 10.23
N VAL A 136 -12.09 3.62 10.68
CA VAL A 136 -11.07 2.57 10.51
C VAL A 136 -10.62 2.41 9.06
N ALA A 137 -11.52 2.62 8.08
CA ALA A 137 -11.18 2.53 6.66
C ALA A 137 -10.11 3.55 6.21
N TYR A 138 -9.94 4.65 6.96
CA TYR A 138 -8.93 5.67 6.65
C TYR A 138 -7.54 5.40 7.24
N ALA A 139 -7.38 4.41 8.11
CA ALA A 139 -6.09 4.14 8.75
C ALA A 139 -4.92 3.99 7.75
N PRO A 140 -5.03 3.24 6.63
CA PRO A 140 -3.98 3.16 5.62
C PRO A 140 -3.67 4.50 4.96
N LEU A 141 -4.67 5.35 4.76
CA LEU A 141 -4.48 6.68 4.16
C LEU A 141 -3.84 7.65 5.14
N LEU A 142 -4.28 7.67 6.41
CA LEU A 142 -3.63 8.46 7.47
C LEU A 142 -2.14 8.11 7.56
N LEU A 143 -1.83 6.81 7.54
CA LEU A 143 -0.46 6.34 7.53
C LEU A 143 0.29 6.83 6.28
N SER A 144 -0.25 6.60 5.09
CA SER A 144 0.40 6.97 3.83
C SER A 144 0.67 8.48 3.74
N PHE A 145 -0.30 9.31 4.14
CA PHE A 145 -0.11 10.77 4.22
C PHE A 145 0.96 11.14 5.25
N ALA A 146 0.93 10.54 6.44
CA ALA A 146 1.93 10.79 7.48
C ALA A 146 3.35 10.51 6.96
N LEU A 147 3.54 9.43 6.20
CA LEU A 147 4.84 9.04 5.65
C LEU A 147 5.32 10.01 4.57
N VAL A 148 4.44 10.43 3.64
CA VAL A 148 4.78 11.42 2.62
C VAL A 148 5.11 12.78 3.26
N LEU A 149 4.29 13.24 4.20
CA LEU A 149 4.52 14.53 4.88
C LEU A 149 5.78 14.50 5.74
N ARG A 150 6.09 13.37 6.38
CA ARG A 150 7.35 13.19 7.09
C ARG A 150 8.53 13.32 6.13
N ARG A 151 8.46 12.68 4.95
CA ARG A 151 9.54 12.79 3.96
C ARG A 151 9.70 14.22 3.45
N LEU A 152 8.60 14.95 3.22
CA LEU A 152 8.64 16.36 2.86
C LEU A 152 9.29 17.22 3.96
N ASP A 153 9.00 16.96 5.22
CA ASP A 153 9.62 17.64 6.38
C ASP A 153 11.14 17.34 6.45
N GLU A 154 11.55 16.09 6.22
CA GLU A 154 12.97 15.70 6.13
C GLU A 154 13.69 16.44 4.99
N VAL A 155 13.08 16.52 3.81
CA VAL A 155 13.63 17.28 2.66
C VAL A 155 13.67 18.76 2.97
N GLY A 156 12.64 19.32 3.57
CA GLY A 156 12.56 20.74 3.97
C GLY A 156 13.63 21.17 4.97
N SER A 157 14.15 20.22 5.77
CA SER A 157 15.28 20.50 6.66
C SER A 157 16.61 20.69 5.92
N HIS A 158 16.72 20.25 4.68
CA HIS A 158 17.94 20.34 3.85
C HIS A 158 17.79 21.28 2.66
N THR A 159 16.57 21.43 2.13
CA THR A 159 16.26 22.27 0.96
C THR A 159 15.09 23.19 1.32
N PRO A 160 15.19 24.51 1.07
CA PRO A 160 14.09 25.44 1.35
C PRO A 160 12.82 25.02 0.58
N LEU A 161 11.75 24.73 1.31
CA LEU A 161 10.43 24.50 0.75
C LEU A 161 9.75 25.83 0.42
N GLU A 162 8.77 25.76 -0.45
CA GLU A 162 7.88 26.92 -0.70
C GLU A 162 7.29 27.41 0.64
N PRO A 163 7.31 28.74 0.94
CA PRO A 163 6.97 29.26 2.26
C PRO A 163 5.58 28.87 2.79
N ARG A 164 4.58 28.76 1.91
CA ARG A 164 3.23 28.32 2.29
C ARG A 164 3.19 26.83 2.63
N LEU A 165 3.94 26.02 1.88
CA LEU A 165 4.06 24.58 2.17
C LEU A 165 4.78 24.39 3.51
N ALA A 166 5.90 25.06 3.73
CA ALA A 166 6.61 25.05 5.00
C ALA A 166 5.68 25.48 6.15
N ALA A 167 4.93 26.57 5.98
CA ALA A 167 3.96 27.03 6.97
C ALA A 167 2.86 25.99 7.23
N THR A 168 2.38 25.28 6.20
CA THR A 168 1.36 24.22 6.36
C THR A 168 1.93 23.00 7.09
N LEU A 169 3.19 22.66 6.84
CA LEU A 169 3.87 21.56 7.55
C LEU A 169 4.24 21.93 9.00
N ASP A 170 4.60 23.19 9.22
CA ASP A 170 4.94 23.78 10.52
C ASP A 170 3.73 24.20 11.35
N VAL A 171 2.51 24.14 10.80
CA VAL A 171 1.31 24.52 11.54
C VAL A 171 1.16 23.67 12.79
N VAL A 172 1.71 24.24 13.82
CA VAL A 172 1.68 23.73 15.15
C VAL A 172 1.16 24.88 16.02
N ASP A 173 -0.13 25.06 16.06
CA ASP A 173 -0.73 25.70 17.21
C ASP A 173 -0.61 24.75 18.41
N HIS A 174 0.56 24.76 19.07
CA HIS A 174 0.85 24.08 20.33
C HIS A 174 0.80 22.54 20.36
N GLY A 175 1.10 21.86 19.23
CA GLY A 175 1.10 20.41 19.16
C GLY A 175 2.24 19.80 18.33
N PRO A 176 2.32 18.48 18.20
CA PRO A 176 3.32 17.82 17.35
C PRO A 176 3.08 18.14 15.87
N GLN A 177 4.15 18.11 15.08
CA GLN A 177 4.10 18.26 13.62
C GLN A 177 2.96 17.46 13.02
N ILE A 178 2.35 17.97 11.94
CA ILE A 178 1.14 17.38 11.36
C ILE A 178 1.29 15.90 11.01
N TRP A 179 2.43 15.53 10.45
CA TRP A 179 2.72 14.14 10.12
C TRP A 179 2.74 13.22 11.36
N ARG A 180 3.22 13.74 12.52
CA ARG A 180 3.22 12.98 13.79
C ARG A 180 1.81 12.74 14.29
N ARG A 181 0.93 13.74 14.20
CA ARG A 181 -0.49 13.59 14.58
C ARG A 181 -1.18 12.54 13.71
N LEU A 182 -0.97 12.59 12.39
CA LEU A 182 -1.53 11.59 11.47
C LEU A 182 -0.97 10.20 11.74
N LEU A 183 0.34 10.09 12.00
CA LEU A 183 0.98 8.83 12.34
C LEU A 183 0.42 8.25 13.65
N GLN A 184 0.35 9.07 14.70
CA GLN A 184 -0.24 8.67 15.97
C GLN A 184 -1.70 8.25 15.79
N GLY A 185 -2.48 9.01 15.00
CA GLY A 185 -3.85 8.64 14.65
C GLY A 185 -3.96 7.30 13.94
N ALA A 186 -3.09 7.04 12.95
CA ALA A 186 -3.09 5.77 12.22
C ALA A 186 -2.74 4.57 13.11
N PHE A 187 -1.83 4.76 14.08
CA PHE A 187 -1.43 3.72 15.05
C PHE A 187 -2.30 3.68 16.31
N ASP A 188 -3.33 4.52 16.41
CA ASP A 188 -4.28 4.40 17.51
C ASP A 188 -4.95 3.01 17.48
N PRO A 189 -5.01 2.28 18.60
CA PRO A 189 -5.59 0.93 18.62
C PRO A 189 -7.04 0.87 18.11
N SER A 190 -7.81 1.95 18.23
CA SER A 190 -9.18 2.02 17.70
C SER A 190 -9.24 1.99 16.18
N MET A 191 -8.16 2.38 15.49
CA MET A 191 -8.08 2.42 14.02
C MET A 191 -7.75 1.07 13.39
N GLN A 192 -7.36 0.06 14.16
CA GLN A 192 -7.11 -1.30 13.69
C GLN A 192 -6.27 -1.34 12.40
N LEU A 193 -5.19 -0.55 12.35
CA LEU A 193 -4.38 -0.33 11.15
C LEU A 193 -3.95 -1.64 10.49
N PHE A 194 -3.35 -2.56 11.27
CA PHE A 194 -2.83 -3.82 10.72
C PHE A 194 -3.94 -4.75 10.22
N ASP A 195 -5.11 -4.75 10.85
CA ASP A 195 -6.27 -5.53 10.39
C ASP A 195 -6.78 -4.97 9.06
N THR A 196 -6.81 -3.64 8.93
CA THR A 196 -7.21 -2.99 7.68
C THR A 196 -6.20 -3.24 6.56
N LEU A 197 -4.90 -3.13 6.84
CA LEU A 197 -3.85 -3.46 5.87
C LEU A 197 -3.89 -4.94 5.48
N HIS A 198 -4.14 -5.85 6.44
CA HIS A 198 -4.32 -7.27 6.17
C HIS A 198 -5.56 -7.51 5.29
N SER A 199 -6.66 -6.82 5.55
CA SER A 199 -7.86 -6.89 4.70
C SER A 199 -7.57 -6.43 3.27
N LEU A 200 -6.77 -5.36 3.10
CA LEU A 200 -6.36 -4.87 1.78
C LEU A 200 -5.49 -5.88 1.03
N VAL A 201 -4.44 -6.41 1.66
CA VAL A 201 -3.53 -7.35 0.99
C VAL A 201 -4.19 -8.69 0.67
N THR A 202 -5.22 -9.07 1.42
CA THR A 202 -6.01 -10.29 1.16
C THR A 202 -7.23 -10.03 0.27
N SER A 203 -7.43 -8.79 -0.19
CA SER A 203 -8.53 -8.43 -1.09
C SER A 203 -8.53 -9.28 -2.37
N PRO A 204 -9.71 -9.65 -2.89
CA PRO A 204 -9.81 -10.33 -4.17
C PRO A 204 -9.13 -9.59 -5.33
N LEU A 205 -8.96 -8.26 -5.23
CA LEU A 205 -8.28 -7.44 -6.23
C LEU A 205 -6.82 -7.83 -6.44
N LEU A 206 -6.12 -8.32 -5.39
CA LEU A 206 -4.71 -8.70 -5.47
C LEU A 206 -4.51 -10.12 -5.97
N ARG A 207 -5.57 -10.88 -6.21
CA ARG A 207 -5.48 -12.24 -6.73
C ARG A 207 -5.42 -12.22 -8.25
N THR A 208 -4.34 -12.70 -8.82
CA THR A 208 -4.15 -12.76 -10.27
C THR A 208 -5.05 -13.80 -10.95
N ALA A 209 -5.58 -14.77 -10.19
CA ALA A 209 -6.46 -15.82 -10.68
C ALA A 209 -7.94 -15.43 -10.78
N THR A 210 -8.36 -14.30 -10.23
CA THR A 210 -9.78 -13.95 -10.15
C THR A 210 -10.28 -13.32 -11.45
N ARG A 211 -10.51 -14.12 -12.48
CA ARG A 211 -11.28 -13.72 -13.67
C ARG A 211 -12.73 -13.29 -13.37
N ALA A 212 -13.23 -13.61 -12.16
CA ALA A 212 -14.63 -13.38 -11.78
C ALA A 212 -15.01 -11.90 -11.66
N LEU A 213 -14.08 -10.99 -11.48
CA LEU A 213 -14.35 -9.54 -11.36
C LEU A 213 -13.95 -8.74 -12.61
N GLY A 214 -13.47 -9.40 -13.68
CA GLY A 214 -13.01 -8.72 -14.88
C GLY A 214 -11.63 -8.07 -14.75
N ALA A 215 -11.01 -8.10 -13.55
CA ALA A 215 -9.67 -7.58 -13.35
C ALA A 215 -8.66 -8.34 -14.19
N SER A 216 -7.81 -7.61 -14.90
CA SER A 216 -6.68 -8.20 -15.61
C SER A 216 -5.60 -8.65 -14.62
N ASN A 217 -4.81 -9.66 -14.96
CA ASN A 217 -3.65 -10.05 -14.15
C ASN A 217 -2.68 -8.87 -13.91
N LEU A 218 -2.62 -7.93 -14.84
CA LEU A 218 -1.80 -6.72 -14.75
C LEU A 218 -2.27 -5.79 -13.62
N SER A 219 -3.58 -5.61 -13.44
CA SER A 219 -4.14 -4.79 -12.38
C SER A 219 -3.78 -5.34 -11.01
N ALA A 220 -3.90 -6.65 -10.80
CA ALA A 220 -3.56 -7.29 -9.53
C ALA A 220 -2.08 -7.12 -9.16
N LEU A 221 -1.17 -7.22 -10.14
CA LEU A 221 0.25 -6.96 -9.94
C LEU A 221 0.54 -5.49 -9.63
N ALA A 222 -0.17 -4.57 -10.28
CA ALA A 222 -0.06 -3.15 -9.99
C ALA A 222 -0.52 -2.82 -8.55
N TYR A 223 -1.64 -3.40 -8.08
CA TYR A 223 -2.06 -3.23 -6.68
C TYR A 223 -1.04 -3.79 -5.69
N ARG A 224 -0.43 -4.96 -6.01
CA ARG A 224 0.67 -5.52 -5.19
C ARG A 224 1.90 -4.62 -5.18
N ALA A 225 2.25 -4.00 -6.31
CA ALA A 225 3.36 -3.05 -6.39
C ALA A 225 3.11 -1.81 -5.52
N VAL A 226 1.92 -1.22 -5.57
CA VAL A 226 1.54 -0.10 -4.70
C VAL A 226 1.60 -0.50 -3.22
N PHE A 227 1.11 -1.69 -2.88
CA PHE A 227 1.18 -2.19 -1.51
C PHE A 227 2.63 -2.46 -1.07
N LYS A 228 3.49 -2.98 -1.97
CA LYS A 228 4.94 -3.11 -1.74
C LYS A 228 5.56 -1.74 -1.43
N GLY A 229 5.26 -0.73 -2.24
CA GLY A 229 5.71 0.64 -2.00
C GLY A 229 5.33 1.15 -0.61
N LEU A 230 4.08 0.92 -0.19
CA LEU A 230 3.63 1.26 1.16
C LEU A 230 4.43 0.52 2.25
N LEU A 231 4.66 -0.78 2.11
CA LEU A 231 5.44 -1.56 3.08
C LEU A 231 6.90 -1.10 3.16
N LEU A 232 7.52 -0.80 2.02
CA LEU A 232 8.87 -0.23 1.99
C LEU A 232 8.93 1.11 2.71
N THR A 233 7.95 1.98 2.48
CA THR A 233 7.84 3.29 3.14
C THR A 233 7.64 3.15 4.65
N ILE A 234 6.81 2.21 5.09
CA ILE A 234 6.67 1.87 6.51
C ILE A 234 8.02 1.45 7.09
N THR A 235 8.71 0.53 6.42
CA THR A 235 9.98 -0.01 6.88
C THR A 235 11.07 1.06 6.97
N GLU A 236 11.08 2.01 6.02
CA GLU A 236 12.07 3.09 5.97
C GLU A 236 11.77 4.21 6.95
N LEU A 237 10.52 4.63 7.06
CA LEU A 237 10.16 5.89 7.75
C LEU A 237 9.49 5.69 9.11
N VAL A 238 8.89 4.54 9.43
CA VAL A 238 8.24 4.36 10.73
C VAL A 238 9.26 4.07 11.80
N GLN A 239 9.19 4.81 12.90
CA GLN A 239 10.09 4.64 14.03
C GLN A 239 9.76 3.33 14.79
N PRO A 240 10.77 2.66 15.37
CA PRO A 240 10.58 1.39 16.09
C PRO A 240 9.57 1.46 17.25
N GLU A 241 9.38 2.65 17.83
CA GLU A 241 8.44 2.87 18.92
C GLU A 241 6.98 2.62 18.52
N TYR A 242 6.65 2.83 17.25
CA TYR A 242 5.33 2.54 16.68
C TYR A 242 5.17 1.07 16.26
N LEU A 243 6.26 0.31 16.24
CA LEU A 243 6.31 -1.09 15.80
C LEU A 243 6.92 -1.98 16.90
N PRO A 244 6.34 -2.02 18.11
CA PRO A 244 6.87 -2.82 19.21
C PRO A 244 6.85 -4.32 18.87
N ASP A 245 5.87 -4.75 18.09
CA ASP A 245 5.76 -6.09 17.53
C ASP A 245 5.91 -6.02 16.00
N LEU A 246 6.85 -6.79 15.46
CA LEU A 246 7.11 -6.87 14.03
C LEU A 246 6.31 -7.96 13.33
N ASP A 247 5.68 -8.87 14.05
CA ASP A 247 5.00 -10.01 13.46
C ASP A 247 3.88 -9.59 12.50
N PRO A 248 3.02 -8.59 12.82
CA PRO A 248 2.01 -8.12 11.88
C PRO A 248 2.61 -7.54 10.59
N LEU A 249 3.75 -6.83 10.68
CA LEU A 249 4.44 -6.30 9.51
C LEU A 249 5.07 -7.42 8.67
N VAL A 250 5.69 -8.40 9.32
CA VAL A 250 6.22 -9.62 8.65
C VAL A 250 5.10 -10.37 7.93
N ASP A 251 3.92 -10.48 8.54
CA ASP A 251 2.76 -11.12 7.92
C ASP A 251 2.31 -10.40 6.65
N LEU A 252 2.23 -9.07 6.68
CA LEU A 252 1.89 -8.27 5.51
C LEU A 252 2.93 -8.43 4.38
N TRP A 253 4.21 -8.44 4.72
CA TRP A 253 5.29 -8.72 3.75
C TRP A 253 5.13 -10.11 3.14
N CYS A 254 4.91 -11.14 3.97
CA CYS A 254 4.71 -12.49 3.48
C CYS A 254 3.49 -12.59 2.53
N LEU A 255 2.38 -11.92 2.85
CA LEU A 255 1.18 -11.94 2.02
C LEU A 255 1.39 -11.20 0.69
N THR A 256 2.19 -10.12 0.69
CA THR A 256 2.45 -9.32 -0.50
C THR A 256 3.29 -10.07 -1.53
N PHE A 257 4.35 -10.74 -1.08
CA PHE A 257 5.32 -11.40 -1.94
C PHE A 257 5.06 -12.89 -2.17
N ARG A 258 4.13 -13.49 -1.42
CA ARG A 258 3.78 -14.91 -1.59
C ARG A 258 2.83 -15.09 -2.75
N ALA A 259 3.16 -16.02 -3.66
CA ALA A 259 2.22 -16.54 -4.64
C ALA A 259 1.12 -17.34 -3.95
N MET A 260 -0.13 -17.04 -4.29
CA MET A 260 -1.29 -17.82 -3.86
C MET A 260 -1.63 -18.85 -4.93
N PRO A 261 -2.28 -19.98 -4.58
CA PRO A 261 -2.71 -20.95 -5.58
C PRO A 261 -3.53 -20.29 -6.69
N GLY A 262 -3.09 -20.45 -7.94
CA GLY A 262 -3.71 -19.87 -9.13
C GLY A 262 -3.21 -18.47 -9.50
N ASP A 263 -2.30 -17.88 -8.74
CA ASP A 263 -1.62 -16.63 -9.16
C ASP A 263 -0.68 -16.90 -10.36
N VAL A 264 -0.45 -15.86 -11.16
CA VAL A 264 0.55 -15.89 -12.24
C VAL A 264 1.94 -15.77 -11.62
N PRO A 265 2.77 -16.82 -11.67
CA PRO A 265 4.04 -16.87 -10.94
C PRO A 265 5.00 -15.76 -11.34
N ASP A 266 5.12 -15.51 -12.64
CA ASP A 266 6.14 -14.62 -13.22
C ASP A 266 6.04 -13.17 -12.69
N GLY A 267 4.83 -12.67 -12.48
CA GLY A 267 4.63 -11.31 -11.97
C GLY A 267 5.08 -11.15 -10.52
N ILE A 268 4.80 -12.15 -9.68
CA ILE A 268 5.22 -12.13 -8.27
C ILE A 268 6.74 -12.33 -8.17
N ALA A 269 7.30 -13.23 -8.99
CA ALA A 269 8.74 -13.40 -9.08
C ALA A 269 9.44 -12.10 -9.49
N ALA A 270 8.85 -11.31 -10.41
CA ALA A 270 9.39 -10.01 -10.79
C ALA A 270 9.41 -9.01 -9.64
N LEU A 271 8.36 -8.95 -8.80
CA LEU A 271 8.34 -8.11 -7.59
C LEU A 271 9.42 -8.53 -6.58
N CYS A 272 9.60 -9.84 -6.38
CA CYS A 272 10.65 -10.36 -5.52
C CYS A 272 12.05 -10.06 -6.07
N THR A 273 12.25 -10.22 -7.37
CA THR A 273 13.52 -9.88 -8.06
C THR A 273 13.83 -8.39 -7.90
N GLN A 274 12.83 -7.51 -8.07
CA GLN A 274 12.99 -6.08 -7.86
C GLN A 274 13.47 -5.78 -6.43
N PHE A 275 12.88 -6.42 -5.41
CA PHE A 275 13.33 -6.26 -4.04
C PHE A 275 14.81 -6.62 -3.87
N TRP A 276 15.24 -7.79 -4.37
CA TRP A 276 16.63 -8.24 -4.23
C TRP A 276 17.65 -7.49 -5.06
N THR A 277 17.25 -6.88 -6.17
CA THR A 277 18.16 -6.19 -7.10
C THR A 277 18.21 -4.69 -6.89
N GLN A 278 17.12 -4.10 -6.41
CA GLN A 278 16.98 -2.64 -6.28
C GLN A 278 16.74 -2.22 -4.82
N ASP A 279 15.67 -2.69 -4.20
CA ASP A 279 15.26 -2.19 -2.88
C ASP A 279 16.28 -2.55 -1.79
N ILE A 280 16.90 -3.75 -1.83
CA ILE A 280 17.88 -4.18 -0.84
C ILE A 280 19.17 -3.36 -0.85
N GLN A 281 19.45 -2.61 -1.91
CA GLN A 281 20.62 -1.73 -1.99
C GLN A 281 20.50 -0.53 -1.04
N TYR A 282 19.28 -0.21 -0.62
CA TYR A 282 19.01 0.82 0.37
C TYR A 282 18.89 0.21 1.77
N PRO A 283 19.86 0.50 2.69
CA PRO A 283 19.86 -0.09 4.03
C PRO A 283 18.55 0.13 4.81
N THR A 284 17.92 1.26 4.60
CA THR A 284 16.64 1.61 5.24
C THR A 284 15.49 0.71 4.75
N ARG A 285 15.41 0.43 3.46
CA ARG A 285 14.41 -0.48 2.87
C ARG A 285 14.64 -1.94 3.28
N ALA A 286 15.89 -2.31 3.49
CA ALA A 286 16.28 -3.64 3.97
C ALA A 286 16.16 -3.80 5.51
N SER A 287 15.80 -2.76 6.24
CA SER A 287 15.88 -2.71 7.71
C SER A 287 15.01 -3.78 8.40
N LEU A 288 13.85 -4.13 7.84
CA LEU A 288 13.03 -5.22 8.37
C LEU A 288 13.75 -6.57 8.27
N LEU A 289 14.29 -6.90 7.10
CA LEU A 289 15.03 -8.14 6.86
C LEU A 289 16.24 -8.20 7.79
N GLU A 290 16.97 -7.09 7.93
CA GLU A 290 18.12 -6.98 8.82
C GLU A 290 17.73 -7.14 10.29
N THR A 291 16.62 -6.55 10.72
CA THR A 291 16.13 -6.70 12.10
C THR A 291 15.72 -8.14 12.41
N VAL A 292 15.02 -8.79 11.49
CA VAL A 292 14.63 -10.19 11.63
C VAL A 292 15.86 -11.10 11.60
N ARG A 293 16.84 -10.80 10.75
CA ARG A 293 18.12 -11.51 10.68
C ARG A 293 18.90 -11.42 11.98
N ARG A 294 18.96 -10.25 12.62
CA ARG A 294 19.65 -10.05 13.91
C ARG A 294 18.99 -10.81 15.05
N ARG A 295 17.69 -11.07 14.98
CA ARG A 295 16.97 -11.87 15.97
C ARG A 295 17.18 -13.38 15.80
N PHE A 296 17.74 -13.83 14.67
CA PHE A 296 18.11 -15.21 14.44
C PHE A 296 19.37 -15.59 15.27
N PRO A 297 19.45 -16.79 15.87
CA PRO A 297 18.49 -17.91 15.84
C PRO A 297 17.40 -17.85 16.92
N ALA A 298 17.41 -16.87 17.82
CA ALA A 298 16.47 -16.77 18.93
C ALA A 298 15.00 -16.66 18.43
N SER A 299 14.80 -15.93 17.31
CA SER A 299 13.51 -15.85 16.60
C SER A 299 13.71 -16.34 15.17
N PHE A 300 13.52 -17.64 14.95
CA PHE A 300 13.78 -18.30 13.67
C PHE A 300 12.67 -18.08 12.64
N LEU A 301 11.42 -18.19 13.08
CA LEU A 301 10.26 -18.27 12.18
C LEU A 301 10.07 -17.04 11.28
N PRO A 302 10.20 -15.79 11.75
CA PRO A 302 10.04 -14.61 10.89
C PRO A 302 11.04 -14.58 9.74
N LEU A 303 12.31 -14.97 9.98
CA LEU A 303 13.33 -15.00 8.93
C LEU A 303 12.99 -16.01 7.84
N VAL A 304 12.59 -17.22 8.23
CA VAL A 304 12.22 -18.27 7.28
C VAL A 304 10.99 -17.88 6.47
N ARG A 305 9.99 -17.30 7.12
CA ARG A 305 8.77 -16.83 6.44
C ARG A 305 9.06 -15.75 5.42
N LEU A 306 9.87 -14.72 5.79
CA LEU A 306 10.28 -13.66 4.86
C LEU A 306 11.12 -14.21 3.72
N ALA A 307 12.12 -15.05 4.00
CA ALA A 307 12.96 -15.65 2.97
C ALA A 307 12.12 -16.49 1.99
N HIS A 308 11.18 -17.29 2.51
CA HIS A 308 10.27 -18.07 1.67
C HIS A 308 9.37 -17.17 0.80
N ALA A 309 8.78 -16.11 1.37
CA ALA A 309 7.93 -15.20 0.62
C ALA A 309 8.73 -14.45 -0.47
N LEU A 310 9.91 -13.95 -0.11
CA LEU A 310 10.78 -13.19 -1.02
C LEU A 310 11.53 -14.07 -2.04
N SER A 311 11.47 -15.40 -1.93
CA SER A 311 12.05 -16.31 -2.94
C SER A 311 11.27 -16.33 -4.26
N GLY A 312 10.08 -15.74 -4.30
CA GLY A 312 9.23 -15.72 -5.48
C GLY A 312 8.76 -17.12 -5.90
N THR A 313 8.83 -18.09 -4.99
CA THR A 313 8.45 -19.48 -5.29
C THR A 313 6.95 -19.57 -5.48
N ALA A 314 6.53 -19.86 -6.72
CA ALA A 314 5.26 -20.57 -6.91
C ALA A 314 5.43 -21.98 -6.36
N PRO A 315 4.34 -22.63 -5.90
CA PRO A 315 4.42 -23.99 -5.42
C PRO A 315 5.11 -24.96 -6.39
N ASP A 316 5.12 -24.64 -7.68
CA ASP A 316 5.56 -25.53 -8.77
C ASP A 316 6.86 -25.11 -9.48
N ALA A 317 7.37 -23.90 -9.28
CA ALA A 317 8.61 -23.46 -9.93
C ALA A 317 9.24 -22.22 -9.23
N PRO A 318 10.37 -22.38 -8.52
CA PRO A 318 11.12 -21.25 -8.00
C PRO A 318 11.78 -20.49 -9.17
N SER A 319 11.79 -19.15 -9.10
CA SER A 319 12.62 -18.34 -9.98
C SER A 319 14.10 -18.53 -9.58
N PRO A 320 14.97 -19.11 -10.45
CA PRO A 320 16.36 -19.39 -10.10
C PRO A 320 17.14 -18.11 -9.79
N ASP A 321 16.82 -17.01 -10.46
CA ASP A 321 17.51 -15.73 -10.27
C ASP A 321 17.16 -15.12 -8.89
N THR A 322 15.89 -15.16 -8.51
CA THR A 322 15.43 -14.69 -7.20
C THR A 322 16.01 -15.51 -6.06
N VAL A 323 16.04 -16.83 -6.20
CA VAL A 323 16.64 -17.73 -5.21
C VAL A 323 18.14 -17.49 -5.09
N THR A 324 18.84 -17.30 -6.20
CA THR A 324 20.29 -17.00 -6.21
C THR A 324 20.57 -15.67 -5.52
N ALA A 325 19.80 -14.61 -5.81
CA ALA A 325 19.94 -13.31 -5.16
C ALA A 325 19.69 -13.40 -3.65
N MET A 326 18.65 -14.11 -3.24
CA MET A 326 18.33 -14.37 -1.84
C MET A 326 19.46 -15.14 -1.15
N MET A 327 19.95 -16.22 -1.75
CA MET A 327 21.04 -17.03 -1.18
C MET A 327 22.32 -16.22 -1.00
N ASN A 328 22.65 -15.36 -1.99
CA ASN A 328 23.80 -14.46 -1.88
C ASN A 328 23.62 -13.46 -0.71
N ALA A 329 22.43 -12.87 -0.57
CA ALA A 329 22.14 -11.95 0.53
C ALA A 329 22.22 -12.64 1.91
N LEU A 330 21.76 -13.89 2.01
CA LEU A 330 21.79 -14.67 3.26
C LEU A 330 23.14 -15.33 3.55
N ALA A 331 23.97 -15.60 2.54
CA ALA A 331 25.28 -16.25 2.70
C ALA A 331 26.26 -15.46 3.59
N HIS A 332 26.10 -14.14 3.65
CA HIS A 332 26.88 -13.26 4.51
C HIS A 332 26.43 -13.23 5.98
N VAL A 333 25.42 -14.03 6.34
CA VAL A 333 24.98 -14.18 7.73
C VAL A 333 25.74 -15.34 8.38
N PRO A 334 26.67 -15.09 9.31
CA PRO A 334 27.52 -16.15 9.88
C PRO A 334 26.73 -17.32 10.47
N SER A 335 25.61 -17.04 11.12
CA SER A 335 24.72 -18.04 11.73
C SER A 335 23.91 -18.86 10.71
N VAL A 336 23.60 -18.28 9.54
CA VAL A 336 22.86 -18.99 8.45
C VAL A 336 23.83 -19.85 7.65
N ALA A 337 25.06 -19.38 7.43
CA ALA A 337 26.10 -20.15 6.74
C ALA A 337 26.45 -21.50 7.43
N LEU A 338 26.20 -21.60 8.73
CA LEU A 338 26.40 -22.85 9.49
C LEU A 338 25.25 -23.87 9.34
N ILE A 339 24.04 -23.41 9.03
CA ILE A 339 22.84 -24.27 8.99
C ILE A 339 22.51 -24.72 7.56
N LEU A 340 22.72 -23.87 6.56
CA LEU A 340 22.42 -24.21 5.16
C LEU A 340 23.16 -25.44 4.63
N PRO A 341 24.46 -25.67 4.93
CA PRO A 341 25.14 -26.89 4.50
C PRO A 341 24.61 -28.16 5.14
N LEU A 342 24.07 -28.06 6.37
CA LEU A 342 23.54 -29.21 7.10
C LEU A 342 22.15 -29.63 6.61
N SER A 343 21.33 -28.67 6.17
CA SER A 343 19.99 -28.97 5.61
C SER A 343 20.05 -29.49 4.18
N LEU A 344 21.08 -29.13 3.40
CA LEU A 344 21.29 -29.63 2.04
C LEU A 344 21.83 -31.07 2.00
N ILE A 345 22.37 -31.58 3.12
CA ILE A 345 22.86 -32.96 3.21
C ILE A 345 21.73 -33.98 3.49
N HIS A 346 20.53 -33.50 3.87
CA HIS A 346 19.37 -34.34 4.23
C HIS A 346 18.20 -34.23 3.26
N ILE A 347 18.35 -33.61 2.10
CA ILE A 347 17.42 -33.66 0.97
C ILE A 347 18.06 -34.42 -0.17
#